data_a4ecd7eb4cfefa9cd32c722f08224a1c
#
_entry.id   a4ecd7eb4cfefa9cd32c722f08224a1c
#
_cell.length_a   1.000
_cell.length_b   1.000
_cell.length_c   1.000
_cell.angle_alpha   90.00
_cell.angle_beta   90.00
_cell.angle_gamma   90.00
#
_symmetry.space_group_name_H-M   'P 1'
#
loop_
_entity.id
_entity.type
_entity.pdbx_description
1 polymer ?
#
loop_
_entity_poly.entity_id
_entity_poly.type
_entity_poly.pdbx_seq_one_letter_code
_entity_poly.pdbx_strand_id
1 'polypeptide(L)'
;MTFENLPIVVIAGRPNVGKSTLFNRLVGRRQALVSDQPGVTRDRKEGEALMRGRRIRIIDTAGLEEAAPDTLFGRMRASSESAVSMADLVLFCIDARAGITPTDAHFANWLRRQNRPVMLIANKAEGQAGTEAALEAYSLGLGTPLALSAEHGEGISDLMGEIVDRLPDAPRQERRRRRDEEPEEGEEEEERPPGPLHLAIVGRPNAGKSTLLNCLLGEERMITGPEAGLTRDSISVDLHDEHGPIRLVDTAGMRKRARVEQHLERMSVSASIEALKMAEVVVLTLDATLGVHEQDLQIARLIEKEGRACVLALNKWDAVEDRVATRKAISDRIETSLAQVRGIPVVTFSALTGAGVHRLLPAVRKAYEVWNSRVTTGELNRWFEEMLDRHQPPLVDGRRLKLRYMTQVKARPPTFLLFGTRAEMLPDAYKRYLVNGLRETFHMPGVPIRIQLRGTKNPYADK
;
A
#
# COMPACT_ATOMS: atom_id res chain seq x y z
N MET A 1 -5.34 17.33 24.00
CA MET A 1 -5.17 15.86 24.17
C MET A 1 -3.69 15.61 24.33
N THR A 2 -3.26 15.10 25.44
CA THR A 2 -1.87 14.85 25.79
C THR A 2 -1.33 13.65 25.01
N PHE A 3 -0.04 13.68 24.63
CA PHE A 3 0.72 12.63 23.92
C PHE A 3 0.61 11.23 24.57
N GLU A 4 0.16 11.15 25.81
CA GLU A 4 0.13 9.92 26.62
C GLU A 4 -0.90 8.86 26.17
N ASN A 5 -1.90 9.24 25.38
CA ASN A 5 -3.01 8.35 24.99
C ASN A 5 -2.92 7.80 23.55
N LEU A 6 -1.89 8.20 22.79
CA LEU A 6 -1.74 7.75 21.40
C LEU A 6 -1.11 6.35 21.33
N PRO A 7 -1.50 5.51 20.34
CA PRO A 7 -0.78 4.28 20.05
C PRO A 7 0.68 4.59 19.71
N ILE A 8 1.60 3.76 20.20
CA ILE A 8 3.03 3.95 20.03
C ILE A 8 3.58 2.97 18.99
N VAL A 9 4.18 3.51 17.94
CA VAL A 9 4.92 2.75 16.92
C VAL A 9 6.40 3.06 17.06
N VAL A 10 7.23 2.05 17.24
CA VAL A 10 8.68 2.17 17.40
C VAL A 10 9.39 1.69 16.14
N ILE A 11 10.30 2.50 15.61
CA ILE A 11 11.18 2.12 14.51
C ILE A 11 12.51 1.63 15.09
N ALA A 12 12.86 0.38 14.84
CA ALA A 12 14.05 -0.27 15.31
C ALA A 12 14.84 -0.92 14.17
N GLY A 13 16.14 -1.13 14.35
CA GLY A 13 17.03 -1.73 13.36
C GLY A 13 18.45 -1.19 13.48
N ARG A 14 19.40 -1.82 12.78
CA ARG A 14 20.82 -1.41 12.79
C ARG A 14 21.05 0.01 12.24
N PRO A 15 22.21 0.63 12.48
CA PRO A 15 22.59 1.90 11.86
C PRO A 15 22.50 1.85 10.32
N ASN A 16 22.18 2.99 9.71
CA ASN A 16 22.19 3.21 8.26
C ASN A 16 21.17 2.39 7.43
N VAL A 17 20.22 1.70 8.06
CA VAL A 17 19.10 1.05 7.34
C VAL A 17 18.02 2.04 6.88
N GLY A 18 18.12 3.31 7.25
CA GLY A 18 17.18 4.37 6.84
C GLY A 18 16.03 4.61 7.82
N LYS A 19 16.19 4.29 9.12
CA LYS A 19 15.16 4.54 10.16
C LYS A 19 14.71 6.00 10.23
N SER A 20 15.65 6.93 10.28
CA SER A 20 15.36 8.37 10.37
C SER A 20 14.72 8.92 9.08
N THR A 21 15.07 8.37 7.92
CA THR A 21 14.39 8.68 6.65
C THR A 21 12.95 8.20 6.70
N LEU A 22 12.72 6.98 7.19
CA LEU A 22 11.38 6.42 7.37
C LEU A 22 10.56 7.22 8.38
N PHE A 23 11.14 7.56 9.53
CA PHE A 23 10.53 8.43 10.53
C PHE A 23 10.07 9.76 9.94
N ASN A 24 10.95 10.46 9.23
CA ASN A 24 10.64 11.75 8.61
C ASN A 24 9.53 11.64 7.54
N ARG A 25 9.44 10.50 6.84
CA ARG A 25 8.36 10.22 5.88
C ARG A 25 7.01 10.00 6.56
N LEU A 26 7.00 9.28 7.68
CA LEU A 26 5.78 8.96 8.40
C LEU A 26 5.22 10.17 9.17
N VAL A 27 6.09 10.95 9.79
CA VAL A 27 5.72 12.13 10.60
C VAL A 27 5.47 13.37 9.73
N GLY A 28 6.08 13.45 8.52
CA GLY A 28 6.03 14.62 7.67
C GLY A 28 6.93 15.77 8.15
N ARG A 29 7.24 16.73 7.25
CA ARG A 29 8.27 17.76 7.48
C ARG A 29 7.96 18.80 8.58
N ARG A 30 6.75 18.83 9.16
CA ARG A 30 6.31 19.92 10.08
C ARG A 30 5.92 19.49 11.49
N GLN A 31 6.03 18.22 11.87
CA GLN A 31 5.57 17.74 13.18
C GLN A 31 6.63 16.98 14.00
N ALA A 32 7.90 17.06 13.65
CA ALA A 32 8.97 16.60 14.53
C ALA A 32 9.12 17.59 15.70
N LEU A 33 8.36 17.37 16.76
CA LEU A 33 8.58 18.03 18.04
C LEU A 33 9.73 17.30 18.74
N VAL A 34 10.88 17.94 18.82
CA VAL A 34 11.92 17.56 19.78
C VAL A 34 11.35 17.91 21.15
N SER A 35 10.96 16.92 21.93
CA SER A 35 10.47 17.11 23.29
C SER A 35 11.64 17.45 24.19
N ASP A 36 11.80 18.72 24.56
CA ASP A 36 12.70 19.23 25.61
C ASP A 36 12.09 19.01 27.01
N GLN A 37 11.65 17.81 27.36
CA GLN A 37 11.27 17.55 28.76
C GLN A 37 12.51 17.10 29.54
N PRO A 38 12.88 17.81 30.65
CA PRO A 38 13.97 17.41 31.51
C PRO A 38 13.64 16.08 32.20
N GLY A 39 14.43 15.03 31.92
CA GLY A 39 14.30 13.71 32.57
C GLY A 39 14.10 12.52 31.62
N VAL A 40 13.87 12.73 30.33
CA VAL A 40 13.87 11.68 29.32
C VAL A 40 15.13 11.82 28.48
N THR A 41 15.87 10.74 28.32
CA THR A 41 17.18 10.69 27.62
C THR A 41 17.17 11.49 26.32
N ARG A 42 18.15 12.37 26.15
CA ARG A 42 18.31 13.44 25.12
C ARG A 42 18.32 12.96 23.65
N ASP A 43 18.16 11.68 23.35
CA ASP A 43 18.53 11.07 22.06
C ASP A 43 17.38 10.38 21.30
N ARG A 44 16.13 10.46 21.74
CA ARG A 44 14.97 9.85 21.05
C ARG A 44 14.25 10.89 20.20
N LYS A 45 14.16 10.65 18.90
CA LYS A 45 13.27 11.43 18.05
C LYS A 45 11.86 10.88 18.16
N GLU A 46 10.94 11.72 18.60
CA GLU A 46 9.52 11.40 18.70
C GLU A 46 8.73 12.36 17.82
N GLY A 47 7.66 11.84 17.22
CA GLY A 47 6.79 12.63 16.37
C GLY A 47 5.39 12.05 16.31
N GLU A 48 4.45 12.90 15.95
CA GLU A 48 3.08 12.50 15.71
C GLU A 48 2.84 12.35 14.21
N ALA A 49 2.23 11.23 13.81
CA ALA A 49 1.81 10.97 12.45
C ALA A 49 0.29 10.80 12.39
N LEU A 50 -0.33 11.35 11.34
CA LEU A 50 -1.73 11.11 11.02
C LEU A 50 -1.79 10.07 9.90
N MET A 51 -2.26 8.85 10.21
CA MET A 51 -2.39 7.75 9.27
C MET A 51 -3.85 7.33 9.16
N ARG A 52 -4.46 7.46 8.00
CA ARG A 52 -5.88 7.14 7.76
C ARG A 52 -6.83 7.75 8.80
N GLY A 53 -6.60 9.03 9.16
CA GLY A 53 -7.40 9.72 10.17
C GLY A 53 -7.07 9.37 11.63
N ARG A 54 -6.14 8.44 11.88
CA ARG A 54 -5.71 8.02 13.21
C ARG A 54 -4.40 8.69 13.60
N ARG A 55 -4.36 9.34 14.77
CA ARG A 55 -3.15 9.93 15.34
C ARG A 55 -2.31 8.84 16.01
N ILE A 56 -1.03 8.78 15.67
CA ILE A 56 -0.08 7.74 16.10
C ILE A 56 1.20 8.42 16.55
N ARG A 57 1.74 8.02 17.70
CA ARG A 57 3.05 8.45 18.17
C ARG A 57 4.13 7.55 17.61
N ILE A 58 5.09 8.11 16.88
CA ILE A 58 6.22 7.39 16.30
C ILE A 58 7.49 7.71 17.08
N ILE A 59 8.26 6.69 17.41
CA ILE A 59 9.54 6.80 18.11
C ILE A 59 10.64 6.22 17.21
N ASP A 60 11.66 7.02 16.88
CA ASP A 60 12.88 6.57 16.19
C ASP A 60 13.97 6.26 17.21
N THR A 61 14.50 5.05 17.16
CA THR A 61 15.58 4.61 18.06
C THR A 61 16.99 4.96 17.54
N ALA A 62 17.12 5.67 16.42
CA ALA A 62 18.39 5.95 15.75
C ALA A 62 19.36 6.85 16.55
N GLY A 63 18.85 7.70 17.46
CA GLY A 63 19.67 8.66 18.23
C GLY A 63 20.53 8.06 19.36
N LEU A 64 20.34 6.78 19.68
CA LEU A 64 20.99 6.12 20.83
C LEU A 64 22.27 5.35 20.47
N GLU A 65 22.73 5.43 19.23
CA GLU A 65 23.83 4.62 18.70
C GLU A 65 25.23 5.22 18.97
N GLU A 66 25.32 6.45 19.49
CA GLU A 66 26.61 7.16 19.66
C GLU A 66 27.31 6.91 21.01
N ALA A 67 26.67 6.25 21.98
CA ALA A 67 27.27 5.98 23.27
C ALA A 67 27.89 4.57 23.31
N ALA A 68 29.17 4.49 23.56
CA ALA A 68 29.98 3.25 23.58
C ALA A 68 29.50 2.23 24.63
N PRO A 69 29.35 0.98 24.29
CA PRO A 69 30.09 -0.15 24.78
C PRO A 69 30.28 -1.29 23.76
N ASP A 70 30.99 -2.32 24.16
CA ASP A 70 31.84 -3.26 23.47
C ASP A 70 31.27 -4.07 22.28
N THR A 71 29.93 -4.03 21.96
CA THR A 71 29.36 -4.65 20.77
C THR A 71 28.21 -3.84 20.18
N LEU A 72 28.11 -3.77 18.84
CA LEU A 72 27.02 -3.11 18.08
C LEU A 72 25.65 -3.63 18.52
N PHE A 73 25.52 -4.94 18.75
CA PHE A 73 24.28 -5.56 19.19
C PHE A 73 23.86 -5.13 20.62
N GLY A 74 24.80 -5.05 21.56
CA GLY A 74 24.53 -4.58 22.92
C GLY A 74 23.98 -3.15 22.94
N ARG A 75 24.51 -2.28 22.12
CA ARG A 75 24.06 -0.89 21.95
C ARG A 75 22.65 -0.80 21.37
N MET A 76 22.39 -1.50 20.28
CA MET A 76 21.06 -1.55 19.65
C MET A 76 20.00 -2.07 20.62
N ARG A 77 20.34 -3.10 21.39
CA ARG A 77 19.43 -3.70 22.37
C ARG A 77 19.10 -2.71 23.50
N ALA A 78 20.10 -2.15 24.16
CA ALA A 78 19.89 -1.25 25.29
C ALA A 78 19.06 0.00 24.91
N SER A 79 19.34 0.57 23.74
CA SER A 79 18.60 1.73 23.22
C SER A 79 17.16 1.42 22.83
N SER A 80 16.93 0.22 22.31
CA SER A 80 15.60 -0.18 21.82
C SER A 80 14.72 -0.81 22.90
N GLU A 81 15.31 -1.39 23.95
CA GLU A 81 14.58 -2.18 24.97
C GLU A 81 13.49 -1.37 25.67
N SER A 82 13.81 -0.16 26.12
CA SER A 82 12.85 0.73 26.76
C SER A 82 11.77 1.23 25.77
N ALA A 83 12.10 1.49 24.50
CA ALA A 83 11.13 1.91 23.49
C ALA A 83 10.23 0.74 23.08
N VAL A 84 10.82 -0.43 22.82
CA VAL A 84 10.09 -1.66 22.44
C VAL A 84 9.15 -2.10 23.55
N SER A 85 9.53 -1.98 24.83
CA SER A 85 8.64 -2.33 25.95
C SER A 85 7.37 -1.47 26.01
N MET A 86 7.41 -0.25 25.49
CA MET A 86 6.28 0.67 25.43
C MET A 86 5.50 0.58 24.10
N ALA A 87 6.04 -0.10 23.09
CA ALA A 87 5.46 -0.13 21.77
C ALA A 87 4.14 -0.91 21.72
N ASP A 88 3.18 -0.39 20.96
CA ASP A 88 2.00 -1.13 20.53
C ASP A 88 2.30 -1.89 19.22
N LEU A 89 3.27 -1.39 18.42
CA LEU A 89 3.79 -2.05 17.23
C LEU A 89 5.28 -1.67 17.05
N VAL A 90 6.12 -2.64 16.68
CA VAL A 90 7.53 -2.42 16.34
C VAL A 90 7.72 -2.56 14.83
N LEU A 91 8.29 -1.56 14.19
CA LEU A 91 8.75 -1.61 12.80
C LEU A 91 10.22 -2.00 12.81
N PHE A 92 10.55 -3.24 12.52
CA PHE A 92 11.94 -3.70 12.43
C PHE A 92 12.47 -3.48 11.01
N CYS A 93 13.35 -2.49 10.86
CA CYS A 93 13.93 -2.09 9.58
C CYS A 93 15.25 -2.82 9.30
N ILE A 94 15.34 -3.40 8.11
CA ILE A 94 16.58 -3.91 7.52
C ILE A 94 16.87 -3.21 6.19
N ASP A 95 18.13 -3.29 5.73
CA ASP A 95 18.54 -2.78 4.42
C ASP A 95 18.49 -3.92 3.39
N ALA A 96 17.53 -3.86 2.45
CA ALA A 96 17.33 -4.89 1.44
C ALA A 96 18.55 -5.02 0.49
N ARG A 97 19.25 -3.91 0.21
CA ARG A 97 20.44 -3.93 -0.66
C ARG A 97 21.62 -4.65 0.00
N ALA A 98 21.78 -4.47 1.31
CA ALA A 98 22.89 -5.08 2.05
C ALA A 98 22.66 -6.55 2.38
N GLY A 99 21.42 -7.06 2.21
CA GLY A 99 21.02 -8.37 2.64
C GLY A 99 20.94 -8.51 4.17
N ILE A 100 20.70 -9.73 4.63
CA ILE A 100 20.58 -10.04 6.07
C ILE A 100 21.95 -10.20 6.70
N THR A 101 22.23 -9.40 7.72
CA THR A 101 23.46 -9.50 8.51
C THR A 101 23.25 -10.36 9.76
N PRO A 102 24.33 -10.89 10.36
CA PRO A 102 24.25 -11.58 11.66
C PRO A 102 23.60 -10.73 12.75
N THR A 103 23.84 -9.41 12.72
CA THR A 103 23.22 -8.44 13.64
C THR A 103 21.72 -8.38 13.47
N ASP A 104 21.21 -8.36 12.23
CA ASP A 104 19.77 -8.38 11.94
C ASP A 104 19.14 -9.68 12.48
N ALA A 105 19.79 -10.83 12.28
CA ALA A 105 19.32 -12.12 12.76
C ALA A 105 19.28 -12.19 14.30
N HIS A 106 20.30 -11.69 15.00
CA HIS A 106 20.31 -11.63 16.46
C HIS A 106 19.22 -10.70 17.01
N PHE A 107 19.02 -9.53 16.39
CA PHE A 107 17.99 -8.58 16.80
C PHE A 107 16.58 -9.12 16.54
N ALA A 108 16.35 -9.79 15.42
CA ALA A 108 15.11 -10.48 15.13
C ALA A 108 14.79 -11.58 16.18
N ASN A 109 15.82 -12.37 16.58
CA ASN A 109 15.67 -13.37 17.64
C ASN A 109 15.29 -12.73 18.98
N TRP A 110 15.88 -11.59 19.31
CA TRP A 110 15.53 -10.84 20.52
C TRP A 110 14.11 -10.30 20.45
N LEU A 111 13.69 -9.66 19.33
CA LEU A 111 12.35 -9.12 19.14
C LEU A 111 11.26 -10.20 19.27
N ARG A 112 11.48 -11.40 18.75
CA ARG A 112 10.54 -12.52 18.89
C ARG A 112 10.24 -12.91 20.35
N ARG A 113 11.16 -12.60 21.27
CA ARG A 113 11.00 -12.88 22.72
C ARG A 113 10.29 -11.75 23.48
N GLN A 114 10.07 -10.57 22.83
CA GLN A 114 9.53 -9.39 23.52
C GLN A 114 8.00 -9.39 23.64
N ASN A 115 7.31 -10.40 23.14
CA ASN A 115 5.84 -10.49 23.17
C ASN A 115 5.13 -9.20 22.70
N ARG A 116 5.67 -8.56 21.65
CA ARG A 116 5.15 -7.36 21.01
C ARG A 116 4.88 -7.63 19.53
N PRO A 117 3.82 -7.04 18.95
CA PRO A 117 3.63 -7.11 17.51
C PRO A 117 4.83 -6.51 16.77
N VAL A 118 5.41 -7.26 15.84
CA VAL A 118 6.54 -6.80 15.02
C VAL A 118 6.15 -6.84 13.55
N MET A 119 6.47 -5.79 12.82
CA MET A 119 6.37 -5.71 11.37
C MET A 119 7.78 -5.59 10.79
N LEU A 120 8.15 -6.51 9.93
CA LEU A 120 9.45 -6.53 9.26
C LEU A 120 9.44 -5.62 8.03
N ILE A 121 10.33 -4.65 8.00
CA ILE A 121 10.47 -3.65 6.94
C ILE A 121 11.78 -3.87 6.20
N ALA A 122 11.71 -4.22 4.94
CA ALA A 122 12.86 -4.27 4.04
C ALA A 122 12.96 -2.92 3.30
N ASN A 123 13.74 -2.00 3.85
CA ASN A 123 13.95 -0.66 3.29
C ASN A 123 15.02 -0.66 2.20
N LYS A 124 15.08 0.39 1.39
CA LYS A 124 15.95 0.54 0.22
C LYS A 124 15.70 -0.52 -0.86
N ALA A 125 14.45 -0.98 -0.96
CA ALA A 125 14.01 -2.00 -1.91
C ALA A 125 13.46 -1.34 -3.18
N GLU A 126 14.30 -0.57 -3.87
CA GLU A 126 13.91 0.10 -5.12
C GLU A 126 13.86 -0.87 -6.29
N GLY A 127 12.77 -0.77 -7.06
CA GLY A 127 12.55 -1.56 -8.26
C GLY A 127 12.36 -3.06 -7.99
N GLN A 128 12.38 -3.86 -9.05
CA GLN A 128 12.12 -5.29 -8.99
C GLN A 128 13.23 -6.06 -8.22
N ALA A 129 14.50 -5.72 -8.45
CA ALA A 129 15.62 -6.35 -7.78
C ALA A 129 15.61 -6.13 -6.25
N GLY A 130 15.21 -4.93 -5.81
CA GLY A 130 15.05 -4.63 -4.38
C GLY A 130 13.92 -5.41 -3.74
N THR A 131 12.82 -5.61 -4.46
CA THR A 131 11.69 -6.43 -3.98
C THR A 131 12.10 -7.91 -3.86
N GLU A 132 12.90 -8.43 -4.79
CA GLU A 132 13.43 -9.79 -4.73
C GLU A 132 14.41 -9.96 -3.57
N ALA A 133 15.32 -9.02 -3.36
CA ALA A 133 16.25 -9.01 -2.22
C ALA A 133 15.51 -8.99 -0.85
N ALA A 134 14.39 -8.30 -0.77
CA ALA A 134 13.55 -8.28 0.45
C ALA A 134 13.03 -9.67 0.83
N LEU A 135 12.95 -10.63 -0.11
CA LEU A 135 12.51 -11.99 0.18
C LEU A 135 13.45 -12.76 1.11
N GLU A 136 14.75 -12.42 1.14
CA GLU A 136 15.69 -13.01 2.09
C GLU A 136 15.28 -12.77 3.55
N ALA A 137 14.59 -11.67 3.81
CA ALA A 137 14.13 -11.29 5.14
C ALA A 137 13.13 -12.27 5.77
N TYR A 138 12.48 -13.13 4.99
CA TYR A 138 11.67 -14.22 5.56
C TYR A 138 12.46 -15.16 6.49
N SER A 139 13.79 -15.28 6.26
CA SER A 139 14.65 -16.09 7.11
C SER A 139 14.73 -15.61 8.56
N LEU A 140 14.36 -14.34 8.82
CA LEU A 140 14.32 -13.76 10.17
C LEU A 140 13.12 -14.26 11.01
N GLY A 141 12.12 -14.92 10.40
CA GLY A 141 10.99 -15.50 11.12
C GLY A 141 10.07 -14.49 11.82
N LEU A 142 9.97 -13.27 11.29
CA LEU A 142 9.11 -12.19 11.79
C LEU A 142 7.89 -11.94 10.88
N GLY A 143 7.52 -12.91 10.07
CA GLY A 143 6.42 -12.80 9.11
C GLY A 143 6.85 -12.22 7.76
N THR A 144 5.86 -11.74 7.00
CA THR A 144 6.07 -11.20 5.65
C THR A 144 6.80 -9.85 5.70
N PRO A 145 7.98 -9.73 5.08
CA PRO A 145 8.67 -8.44 4.99
C PRO A 145 7.92 -7.49 4.06
N LEU A 146 7.73 -6.25 4.50
CA LEU A 146 7.22 -5.18 3.66
C LEU A 146 8.39 -4.49 2.96
N ALA A 147 8.51 -4.68 1.65
CA ALA A 147 9.50 -4.02 0.83
C ALA A 147 9.08 -2.57 0.54
N LEU A 148 9.96 -1.61 0.82
CA LEU A 148 9.72 -0.19 0.58
C LEU A 148 11.01 0.59 0.32
N SER A 149 10.88 1.81 -0.19
CA SER A 149 11.95 2.80 -0.21
C SER A 149 11.52 4.06 0.52
N ALA A 150 12.07 4.27 1.71
CA ALA A 150 11.79 5.48 2.48
C ALA A 150 12.31 6.74 1.77
N GLU A 151 13.41 6.64 1.01
CA GLU A 151 13.99 7.75 0.25
C GLU A 151 13.09 8.18 -0.92
N HIS A 152 12.57 7.23 -1.69
CA HIS A 152 11.75 7.50 -2.87
C HIS A 152 10.24 7.51 -2.58
N GLY A 153 9.82 7.15 -1.34
CA GLY A 153 8.41 7.10 -0.93
C GLY A 153 7.65 5.89 -1.49
N GLU A 154 8.34 4.90 -2.07
CA GLU A 154 7.72 3.68 -2.57
C GLU A 154 7.28 2.80 -1.40
N GLY A 155 6.04 2.27 -1.42
CA GLY A 155 5.49 1.40 -0.39
C GLY A 155 5.08 2.09 0.93
N ILE A 156 5.27 3.41 1.08
CA ILE A 156 4.94 4.14 2.32
C ILE A 156 3.43 4.15 2.60
N SER A 157 2.60 4.32 1.59
CA SER A 157 1.14 4.28 1.76
C SER A 157 0.66 2.90 2.22
N ASP A 158 1.26 1.84 1.68
CA ASP A 158 0.97 0.46 2.08
C ASP A 158 1.40 0.23 3.53
N LEU A 159 2.58 0.74 3.91
CA LEU A 159 3.07 0.68 5.30
C LEU A 159 2.10 1.40 6.26
N MET A 160 1.63 2.61 5.92
CA MET A 160 0.67 3.35 6.75
C MET A 160 -0.64 2.56 6.94
N GLY A 161 -1.13 1.90 5.88
CA GLY A 161 -2.28 1.03 5.97
C GLY A 161 -2.07 -0.15 6.91
N GLU A 162 -0.99 -0.89 6.71
CA GLU A 162 -0.64 -2.06 7.53
C GLU A 162 -0.38 -1.68 9.01
N ILE A 163 0.16 -0.49 9.29
CA ILE A 163 0.33 0.02 10.66
C ILE A 163 -1.04 0.19 11.32
N VAL A 164 -1.97 0.89 10.64
CA VAL A 164 -3.31 1.15 11.20
C VAL A 164 -4.07 -0.15 11.44
N ASP A 165 -4.02 -1.11 10.50
CA ASP A 165 -4.69 -2.40 10.59
C ASP A 165 -4.17 -3.30 11.74
N ARG A 166 -2.92 -3.09 12.17
CA ARG A 166 -2.29 -3.89 13.25
C ARG A 166 -2.30 -3.19 14.62
N LEU A 167 -2.59 -1.89 14.63
CA LEU A 167 -2.69 -1.19 15.91
C LEU A 167 -4.02 -1.49 16.59
N PRO A 168 -4.00 -1.69 17.91
CA PRO A 168 -5.21 -1.97 18.68
C PRO A 168 -6.19 -0.80 18.62
N ASP A 169 -7.48 -1.08 18.55
CA ASP A 169 -8.55 -0.10 18.34
C ASP A 169 -8.84 0.82 19.51
N ALA A 170 -8.65 0.34 20.76
CA ALA A 170 -8.97 1.12 21.95
C ALA A 170 -7.83 2.08 22.37
N PRO A 171 -8.12 3.29 22.91
CA PRO A 171 -7.15 4.13 23.55
C PRO A 171 -6.40 3.43 24.67
N ARG A 172 -5.12 3.78 24.87
CA ARG A 172 -4.22 3.08 25.80
C ARG A 172 -4.71 3.09 27.25
N GLN A 173 -5.44 4.13 27.68
CA GLN A 173 -6.03 4.22 29.02
C GLN A 173 -7.21 3.25 29.22
N GLU A 174 -8.06 3.05 28.22
CA GLU A 174 -9.16 2.10 28.29
C GLU A 174 -8.64 0.66 28.33
N ARG A 175 -7.53 0.36 27.63
CA ARG A 175 -6.88 -0.95 27.68
C ARG A 175 -6.23 -1.26 29.03
N ARG A 176 -5.68 -0.24 29.73
CA ARG A 176 -5.18 -0.44 31.10
C ARG A 176 -6.31 -0.73 32.07
N ARG A 177 -7.43 -0.01 32.00
CA ARG A 177 -8.62 -0.27 32.82
C ARG A 177 -9.22 -1.67 32.55
N ARG A 178 -9.37 -2.07 31.28
CA ARG A 178 -9.88 -3.41 30.90
C ARG A 178 -8.94 -4.56 31.27
N ARG A 179 -7.68 -4.32 31.52
CA ARG A 179 -6.72 -5.35 31.93
C ARG A 179 -6.73 -5.59 33.44
N ASP A 180 -7.23 -4.62 34.20
CA ASP A 180 -7.40 -4.67 35.65
C ASP A 180 -8.82 -5.13 36.07
N GLU A 181 -9.75 -5.22 35.09
CA GLU A 181 -11.10 -5.76 35.21
C GLU A 181 -11.16 -7.17 34.60
N GLU A 182 -11.68 -8.16 35.28
CA GLU A 182 -11.87 -9.52 34.73
C GLU A 182 -12.81 -9.46 33.51
N PRO A 183 -12.60 -10.29 32.46
CA PRO A 183 -13.43 -10.20 31.24
C PRO A 183 -14.84 -10.72 31.53
N GLU A 184 -15.85 -9.89 31.39
CA GLU A 184 -17.24 -10.34 31.26
C GLU A 184 -17.40 -10.98 29.86
N GLU A 185 -17.73 -12.27 29.84
CA GLU A 185 -18.04 -13.02 28.62
C GLU A 185 -19.33 -12.47 28.01
N GLY A 186 -19.26 -11.85 26.82
CA GLY A 186 -20.44 -11.63 25.99
C GLY A 186 -20.64 -10.30 25.29
N GLU A 187 -19.65 -9.42 25.17
CA GLU A 187 -19.79 -8.26 24.30
C GLU A 187 -19.39 -8.61 22.85
N GLU A 188 -20.38 -8.63 21.95
CA GLU A 188 -20.18 -8.67 20.50
C GLU A 188 -19.31 -7.46 20.10
N GLU A 189 -18.15 -7.73 19.47
CA GLU A 189 -17.29 -6.68 18.91
C GLU A 189 -18.08 -5.91 17.86
N GLU A 190 -18.52 -4.70 18.16
CA GLU A 190 -19.03 -3.77 17.15
C GLU A 190 -17.91 -3.52 16.13
N GLU A 191 -18.09 -4.01 14.91
CA GLU A 191 -17.23 -3.71 13.77
C GLU A 191 -17.18 -2.20 13.55
N ARG A 192 -16.04 -1.57 13.89
CA ARG A 192 -15.85 -0.14 13.62
C ARG A 192 -15.79 0.10 12.12
N PRO A 193 -16.37 1.23 11.65
CA PRO A 193 -16.31 1.56 10.24
C PRO A 193 -14.85 1.66 9.77
N PRO A 194 -14.51 1.07 8.62
CA PRO A 194 -13.17 1.15 8.05
C PRO A 194 -12.77 2.63 7.85
N GLY A 195 -11.48 2.92 8.01
CA GLY A 195 -10.95 4.25 7.75
C GLY A 195 -11.27 4.75 6.33
N PRO A 196 -11.10 6.07 6.05
CA PRO A 196 -11.48 6.63 4.75
C PRO A 196 -10.71 5.95 3.60
N LEU A 197 -11.44 5.56 2.54
CA LEU A 197 -10.85 5.06 1.31
C LEU A 197 -10.11 6.18 0.59
N HIS A 198 -8.81 6.00 0.26
CA HIS A 198 -8.03 7.00 -0.45
C HIS A 198 -8.20 6.87 -1.97
N LEU A 199 -8.76 7.91 -2.58
CA LEU A 199 -9.09 7.97 -3.99
C LEU A 199 -8.28 9.05 -4.70
N ALA A 200 -7.60 8.70 -5.81
CA ALA A 200 -6.99 9.66 -6.72
C ALA A 200 -7.77 9.74 -8.04
N ILE A 201 -7.95 10.96 -8.56
CA ILE A 201 -8.50 11.19 -9.90
C ILE A 201 -7.36 11.68 -10.79
N VAL A 202 -7.01 10.90 -11.80
CA VAL A 202 -5.91 11.19 -12.71
C VAL A 202 -6.37 11.12 -14.17
N GLY A 203 -5.53 11.59 -15.09
CA GLY A 203 -5.82 11.60 -16.52
C GLY A 203 -5.14 12.78 -17.19
N ARG A 204 -5.15 12.82 -18.52
CA ARG A 204 -4.58 13.89 -19.33
C ARG A 204 -5.18 15.28 -19.01
N PRO A 205 -4.50 16.38 -19.35
CA PRO A 205 -5.10 17.71 -19.40
C PRO A 205 -6.41 17.68 -20.22
N ASN A 206 -7.40 18.44 -19.80
CA ASN A 206 -8.71 18.58 -20.47
C ASN A 206 -9.59 17.31 -20.54
N ALA A 207 -9.23 16.21 -19.85
CA ALA A 207 -10.10 15.04 -19.71
C ALA A 207 -11.33 15.31 -18.81
N GLY A 208 -11.40 16.49 -18.16
CA GLY A 208 -12.54 16.88 -17.33
C GLY A 208 -12.44 16.51 -15.86
N LYS A 209 -11.23 16.26 -15.33
CA LYS A 209 -10.99 15.92 -13.91
C LYS A 209 -11.53 16.96 -12.94
N SER A 210 -11.26 18.24 -13.20
CA SER A 210 -11.73 19.34 -12.33
C SER A 210 -13.24 19.49 -12.38
N THR A 211 -13.86 19.28 -13.54
CA THR A 211 -15.31 19.27 -13.70
C THR A 211 -15.94 18.10 -12.93
N LEU A 212 -15.34 16.90 -13.04
CA LEU A 212 -15.75 15.72 -12.29
C LEU A 212 -15.65 15.97 -10.79
N LEU A 213 -14.53 16.53 -10.31
CA LEU A 213 -14.36 16.87 -8.90
C LEU A 213 -15.45 17.84 -8.41
N ASN A 214 -15.73 18.89 -9.17
CA ASN A 214 -16.76 19.85 -8.83
C ASN A 214 -18.17 19.22 -8.82
N CYS A 215 -18.46 18.30 -9.75
CA CYS A 215 -19.70 17.56 -9.79
C CYS A 215 -19.86 16.66 -8.56
N LEU A 216 -18.82 15.92 -8.20
CA LEU A 216 -18.81 15.08 -7.00
C LEU A 216 -18.99 15.88 -5.70
N LEU A 217 -18.44 17.10 -5.63
CA LEU A 217 -18.57 17.98 -4.48
C LEU A 217 -19.95 18.69 -4.41
N GLY A 218 -20.65 18.81 -5.55
CA GLY A 218 -21.94 19.46 -5.66
C GLY A 218 -23.14 18.54 -5.50
N GLU A 219 -22.98 17.23 -5.41
CA GLU A 219 -24.06 16.28 -5.16
C GLU A 219 -24.56 16.43 -3.70
N GLU A 220 -25.86 16.66 -3.50
CA GLU A 220 -26.51 16.89 -2.19
C GLU A 220 -26.32 15.74 -1.18
N ARG A 221 -25.88 14.58 -1.63
CA ARG A 221 -25.61 13.39 -0.80
C ARG A 221 -24.21 13.37 -0.20
N MET A 222 -23.36 14.35 -0.53
CA MET A 222 -21.97 14.37 -0.07
C MET A 222 -21.75 15.47 0.96
N ILE A 223 -21.60 15.06 2.20
CA ILE A 223 -21.25 15.95 3.30
C ILE A 223 -19.75 16.25 3.19
N THR A 224 -19.42 17.47 2.79
CA THR A 224 -18.03 17.96 2.82
C THR A 224 -17.75 18.54 4.20
N GLY A 225 -16.94 17.88 4.99
CA GLY A 225 -16.42 18.45 6.24
C GLY A 225 -15.14 19.24 5.98
N PRO A 226 -15.06 20.53 6.29
CA PRO A 226 -13.79 21.24 6.35
C PRO A 226 -13.12 20.92 7.69
N GLU A 227 -12.28 19.93 7.78
CA GLU A 227 -11.29 19.90 8.87
C GLU A 227 -10.25 20.98 8.59
N ALA A 228 -10.48 22.16 9.15
CA ALA A 228 -9.50 23.22 9.24
C ALA A 228 -8.41 22.76 10.20
N GLY A 229 -7.24 22.34 9.66
CA GLY A 229 -6.12 22.06 10.55
C GLY A 229 -4.91 21.36 9.96
N LEU A 230 -4.77 21.21 8.64
CA LEU A 230 -3.53 20.62 8.10
C LEU A 230 -3.06 21.32 6.82
N THR A 231 -1.96 22.00 6.98
CA THR A 231 -0.95 22.48 6.02
C THR A 231 -1.43 23.00 4.65
N ARG A 232 -1.03 24.21 4.32
CA ARG A 232 -1.31 24.98 3.09
C ARG A 232 -0.97 24.29 1.76
N ASP A 233 -0.43 23.08 1.74
CA ASP A 233 0.11 22.42 0.54
C ASP A 233 -0.58 21.11 0.12
N SER A 234 -1.49 20.51 0.92
CA SER A 234 -2.29 19.35 0.49
C SER A 234 -3.70 19.44 1.08
N ILE A 235 -4.63 19.96 0.31
CA ILE A 235 -6.05 19.97 0.68
C ILE A 235 -6.60 18.59 0.29
N SER A 236 -6.75 17.69 1.24
CA SER A 236 -7.59 16.51 1.08
C SER A 236 -9.05 16.93 1.25
N VAL A 237 -9.93 16.37 0.45
CA VAL A 237 -11.37 16.56 0.56
C VAL A 237 -11.99 15.23 0.92
N ASP A 238 -12.75 15.19 1.99
CA ASP A 238 -13.45 14.00 2.40
C ASP A 238 -14.87 14.03 1.81
N LEU A 239 -15.22 12.99 1.07
CA LEU A 239 -16.55 12.69 0.57
C LEU A 239 -17.13 11.59 1.45
N HIS A 240 -18.44 11.59 1.64
CA HIS A 240 -19.15 10.53 2.36
C HIS A 240 -20.20 9.91 1.45
N ASP A 241 -20.16 8.59 1.30
CA ASP A 241 -21.24 7.83 0.70
C ASP A 241 -21.88 6.90 1.76
N GLU A 242 -22.86 6.11 1.37
CA GLU A 242 -23.56 5.16 2.25
C GLU A 242 -22.64 4.06 2.85
N HIS A 243 -21.42 3.89 2.30
CA HIS A 243 -20.42 2.90 2.71
C HIS A 243 -19.27 3.52 3.51
N GLY A 244 -19.36 4.80 3.88
CA GLY A 244 -18.38 5.48 4.71
C GLY A 244 -17.53 6.54 4.00
N PRO A 245 -16.50 7.09 4.67
CA PRO A 245 -15.72 8.20 4.15
C PRO A 245 -14.80 7.80 3.00
N ILE A 246 -14.67 8.70 2.00
CA ILE A 246 -13.71 8.62 0.90
C ILE A 246 -12.86 9.87 0.92
N ARG A 247 -11.56 9.73 1.02
CA ARG A 247 -10.59 10.83 0.99
C ARG A 247 -9.98 11.00 -0.39
N LEU A 248 -10.25 12.14 -1.02
CA LEU A 248 -9.62 12.51 -2.27
C LEU A 248 -8.18 13.00 -2.02
N VAL A 249 -7.20 12.38 -2.67
CA VAL A 249 -5.77 12.76 -2.59
C VAL A 249 -5.40 13.77 -3.67
N ASP A 250 -4.53 14.73 -3.33
CA ASP A 250 -3.99 15.78 -4.23
C ASP A 250 -5.02 16.71 -4.89
N THR A 251 -6.08 17.06 -4.16
CA THR A 251 -7.07 18.04 -4.66
C THR A 251 -6.50 19.46 -4.81
N ALA A 252 -5.43 19.81 -4.07
CA ALA A 252 -4.77 21.12 -4.15
C ALA A 252 -4.14 21.38 -5.53
N GLY A 253 -3.47 20.37 -6.10
CA GLY A 253 -2.96 20.43 -7.46
C GLY A 253 -4.06 20.63 -8.51
N MET A 254 -5.22 20.00 -8.33
CA MET A 254 -6.36 20.13 -9.25
C MET A 254 -7.07 21.49 -9.14
N ARG A 255 -7.26 22.06 -7.94
CA ARG A 255 -7.91 23.37 -7.73
C ARG A 255 -7.03 24.55 -8.17
N LYS A 256 -5.73 24.51 -7.91
CA LYS A 256 -4.80 25.56 -8.38
C LYS A 256 -4.71 25.59 -9.91
N ARG A 257 -4.77 24.44 -10.59
CA ARG A 257 -4.71 24.34 -12.07
C ARG A 257 -5.98 24.83 -12.75
N ALA A 258 -7.13 24.71 -12.13
CA ALA A 258 -8.39 25.28 -12.64
C ALA A 258 -8.36 26.83 -12.70
N ARG A 259 -7.42 27.50 -12.01
CA ARG A 259 -7.28 28.96 -11.98
C ARG A 259 -6.12 29.53 -12.80
N VAL A 260 -5.15 28.70 -13.25
CA VAL A 260 -3.92 29.17 -13.92
C VAL A 260 -3.64 28.33 -15.16
N GLU A 261 -4.03 28.81 -16.29
CA GLU A 261 -4.13 28.06 -17.56
C GLU A 261 -2.86 28.05 -18.42
N GLN A 262 -1.66 28.30 -18.12
CA GLN A 262 -0.63 28.27 -19.19
C GLN A 262 0.83 27.88 -18.87
N HIS A 263 1.29 27.64 -17.65
CA HIS A 263 2.76 27.50 -17.47
C HIS A 263 3.30 26.24 -16.76
N LEU A 264 2.54 25.15 -16.60
CA LEU A 264 2.94 24.08 -15.66
C LEU A 264 2.78 22.63 -16.19
N GLU A 265 2.99 22.37 -17.47
CA GLU A 265 2.88 20.99 -18.01
C GLU A 265 3.84 19.97 -17.36
N ARG A 266 5.04 20.38 -16.98
CA ARG A 266 6.05 19.48 -16.38
C ARG A 266 5.80 19.14 -14.90
N MET A 267 5.19 20.03 -14.11
CA MET A 267 4.81 19.76 -12.72
C MET A 267 3.57 18.87 -12.61
N SER A 268 2.81 18.70 -13.67
CA SER A 268 1.59 17.91 -13.76
C SER A 268 1.83 16.41 -13.58
N VAL A 269 2.94 15.87 -14.10
CA VAL A 269 3.25 14.43 -14.09
C VAL A 269 3.75 13.99 -12.71
N SER A 270 4.64 14.75 -12.07
CA SER A 270 5.18 14.39 -10.74
C SER A 270 4.12 14.43 -9.64
N ALA A 271 3.22 15.43 -9.65
CA ALA A 271 2.12 15.49 -8.69
C ALA A 271 1.11 14.35 -8.90
N SER A 272 0.85 13.96 -10.14
CA SER A 272 0.01 12.79 -10.43
C SER A 272 0.64 11.49 -9.93
N ILE A 273 1.97 11.37 -9.98
CA ILE A 273 2.72 10.22 -9.43
C ILE A 273 2.62 10.17 -7.90
N GLU A 274 2.72 11.31 -7.21
CA GLU A 274 2.55 11.35 -5.76
C GLU A 274 1.13 10.99 -5.34
N ALA A 275 0.11 11.52 -6.03
CA ALA A 275 -1.28 11.15 -5.79
C ALA A 275 -1.53 9.66 -5.98
N LEU A 276 -0.97 9.07 -7.05
CA LEU A 276 -1.04 7.62 -7.30
C LEU A 276 -0.45 6.79 -6.16
N LYS A 277 0.69 7.21 -5.61
CA LYS A 277 1.35 6.50 -4.51
C LYS A 277 0.55 6.54 -3.21
N MET A 278 -0.23 7.59 -2.99
CA MET A 278 -1.02 7.79 -1.79
C MET A 278 -2.44 7.19 -1.87
N ALA A 279 -2.92 6.87 -3.08
CA ALA A 279 -4.26 6.33 -3.29
C ALA A 279 -4.31 4.80 -3.15
N GLU A 280 -5.46 4.27 -2.82
CA GLU A 280 -5.80 2.85 -2.85
C GLU A 280 -6.49 2.50 -4.17
N VAL A 281 -7.40 3.37 -4.59
CA VAL A 281 -8.09 3.28 -5.89
C VAL A 281 -7.78 4.52 -6.72
N VAL A 282 -7.58 4.33 -8.00
CA VAL A 282 -7.31 5.40 -8.95
C VAL A 282 -8.40 5.43 -10.01
N VAL A 283 -9.03 6.58 -10.16
CA VAL A 283 -9.94 6.88 -11.26
C VAL A 283 -9.13 7.49 -12.41
N LEU A 284 -8.94 6.72 -13.47
CA LEU A 284 -8.31 7.21 -14.70
C LEU A 284 -9.39 7.81 -15.61
N THR A 285 -9.43 9.15 -15.65
CA THR A 285 -10.40 9.91 -16.44
C THR A 285 -9.92 10.07 -17.88
N LEU A 286 -10.72 9.59 -18.83
CA LEU A 286 -10.50 9.66 -20.27
C LEU A 286 -11.54 10.57 -20.92
N ASP A 287 -11.14 11.29 -21.94
CA ASP A 287 -12.06 11.98 -22.86
C ASP A 287 -12.58 10.94 -23.87
N ALA A 288 -13.84 10.54 -23.75
CA ALA A 288 -14.42 9.51 -24.58
C ALA A 288 -14.53 9.91 -26.07
N THR A 289 -14.56 11.21 -26.36
CA THR A 289 -14.64 11.71 -27.74
C THR A 289 -13.32 11.58 -28.49
N LEU A 290 -12.20 11.52 -27.76
CA LEU A 290 -10.85 11.41 -28.30
C LEU A 290 -10.30 9.97 -28.25
N GLY A 291 -10.96 9.07 -27.53
CA GLY A 291 -10.48 7.72 -27.32
C GLY A 291 -9.23 7.62 -26.43
N VAL A 292 -8.51 6.51 -26.53
CA VAL A 292 -7.33 6.20 -25.70
C VAL A 292 -6.04 6.64 -26.40
N HIS A 293 -5.29 7.53 -25.78
CA HIS A 293 -4.00 7.98 -26.25
C HIS A 293 -2.83 7.31 -25.53
N GLU A 294 -1.62 7.42 -26.06
CA GLU A 294 -0.42 6.83 -25.44
C GLU A 294 -0.15 7.39 -24.03
N GLN A 295 -0.42 8.66 -23.78
CA GLN A 295 -0.32 9.26 -22.45
C GLN A 295 -1.25 8.60 -21.41
N ASP A 296 -2.48 8.23 -21.83
CA ASP A 296 -3.43 7.54 -20.96
C ASP A 296 -2.91 6.13 -20.60
N LEU A 297 -2.31 5.45 -21.59
CA LEU A 297 -1.69 4.13 -21.38
C LEU A 297 -0.45 4.22 -20.49
N GLN A 298 0.35 5.29 -20.57
CA GLN A 298 1.48 5.51 -19.68
C GLN A 298 1.01 5.68 -18.22
N ILE A 299 -0.06 6.45 -18.00
CA ILE A 299 -0.66 6.59 -16.66
C ILE A 299 -1.21 5.25 -16.17
N ALA A 300 -1.90 4.51 -17.03
CA ALA A 300 -2.47 3.20 -16.68
C ALA A 300 -1.38 2.17 -16.33
N ARG A 301 -0.26 2.13 -17.07
CA ARG A 301 0.91 1.31 -16.74
C ARG A 301 1.55 1.71 -15.41
N LEU A 302 1.54 2.99 -15.07
CA LEU A 302 2.03 3.47 -13.78
C LEU A 302 1.12 3.02 -12.63
N ILE A 303 -0.21 3.09 -12.80
CA ILE A 303 -1.20 2.58 -11.83
C ILE A 303 -0.97 1.09 -11.56
N GLU A 304 -0.78 0.32 -12.63
CA GLU A 304 -0.46 -1.12 -12.55
C GLU A 304 0.86 -1.37 -11.81
N LYS A 305 1.92 -0.64 -12.18
CA LYS A 305 3.25 -0.74 -11.54
C LYS A 305 3.19 -0.45 -10.04
N GLU A 306 2.48 0.60 -9.64
CA GLU A 306 2.28 0.96 -8.22
C GLU A 306 1.33 -0.02 -7.50
N GLY A 307 0.65 -0.90 -8.24
CA GLY A 307 -0.21 -1.94 -7.67
C GLY A 307 -1.55 -1.39 -7.16
N ARG A 308 -2.05 -0.29 -7.71
CA ARG A 308 -3.32 0.32 -7.28
C ARG A 308 -4.51 -0.27 -8.03
N ALA A 309 -5.67 -0.30 -7.37
CA ALA A 309 -6.92 -0.60 -8.07
C ALA A 309 -7.25 0.52 -9.06
N CYS A 310 -7.80 0.17 -10.22
CA CYS A 310 -8.10 1.13 -11.27
C CYS A 310 -9.57 1.08 -11.68
N VAL A 311 -10.17 2.26 -11.89
CA VAL A 311 -11.47 2.43 -12.54
C VAL A 311 -11.28 3.36 -13.74
N LEU A 312 -11.73 2.92 -14.92
CA LEU A 312 -11.75 3.75 -16.12
C LEU A 312 -13.00 4.61 -16.14
N ALA A 313 -12.82 5.92 -16.16
CA ALA A 313 -13.89 6.91 -16.13
C ALA A 313 -13.98 7.62 -17.49
N LEU A 314 -14.90 7.18 -18.34
CA LEU A 314 -15.10 7.73 -19.69
C LEU A 314 -16.02 8.96 -19.61
N ASN A 315 -15.40 10.12 -19.60
CA ASN A 315 -16.07 11.43 -19.51
C ASN A 315 -16.49 11.95 -20.87
N LYS A 316 -17.32 12.99 -20.88
CA LYS A 316 -17.94 13.60 -22.07
C LYS A 316 -18.77 12.64 -22.89
N TRP A 317 -19.43 11.72 -22.22
CA TRP A 317 -20.24 10.68 -22.85
C TRP A 317 -21.49 11.24 -23.55
N ASP A 318 -21.91 12.44 -23.19
CA ASP A 318 -22.95 13.22 -23.83
C ASP A 318 -22.60 13.61 -25.28
N ALA A 319 -21.32 13.83 -25.56
CA ALA A 319 -20.80 14.24 -26.87
C ALA A 319 -20.37 13.05 -27.76
N VAL A 320 -20.55 11.80 -27.31
CA VAL A 320 -20.21 10.60 -28.09
C VAL A 320 -21.38 10.21 -28.98
N GLU A 321 -21.14 10.18 -30.30
CA GLU A 321 -22.15 9.83 -31.31
C GLU A 321 -22.41 8.32 -31.34
N ASP A 322 -21.41 7.49 -31.58
CA ASP A 322 -21.52 6.02 -31.54
C ASP A 322 -20.97 5.46 -30.22
N ARG A 323 -21.85 5.31 -29.26
CA ARG A 323 -21.53 4.86 -27.92
C ARG A 323 -21.06 3.41 -27.85
N VAL A 324 -21.58 2.55 -28.73
CA VAL A 324 -21.26 1.11 -28.75
C VAL A 324 -19.86 0.90 -29.32
N ALA A 325 -19.60 1.48 -30.51
CA ALA A 325 -18.30 1.38 -31.14
C ALA A 325 -17.20 2.04 -30.32
N THR A 326 -17.45 3.24 -29.76
CA THR A 326 -16.49 3.95 -28.91
C THR A 326 -16.13 3.15 -27.67
N ARG A 327 -17.13 2.60 -26.96
CA ARG A 327 -16.87 1.78 -25.78
C ARG A 327 -16.03 0.55 -26.11
N LYS A 328 -16.38 -0.13 -27.20
CA LYS A 328 -15.63 -1.31 -27.66
C LYS A 328 -14.19 -0.96 -28.01
N ALA A 329 -13.98 0.08 -28.82
CA ALA A 329 -12.64 0.50 -29.23
C ALA A 329 -11.73 0.88 -28.03
N ILE A 330 -12.29 1.57 -27.03
CA ILE A 330 -11.58 1.91 -25.79
C ILE A 330 -11.22 0.65 -25.01
N SER A 331 -12.20 -0.27 -24.80
CA SER A 331 -11.97 -1.54 -24.11
C SER A 331 -10.90 -2.38 -24.78
N ASP A 332 -11.01 -2.59 -26.08
CA ASP A 332 -10.05 -3.40 -26.86
C ASP A 332 -8.63 -2.80 -26.78
N ARG A 333 -8.51 -1.46 -26.85
CA ARG A 333 -7.22 -0.76 -26.73
C ARG A 333 -6.58 -0.93 -25.36
N ILE A 334 -7.38 -0.81 -24.29
CA ILE A 334 -6.93 -0.99 -22.90
C ILE A 334 -6.53 -2.45 -22.65
N GLU A 335 -7.36 -3.42 -23.05
CA GLU A 335 -7.06 -4.84 -22.85
C GLU A 335 -5.80 -5.30 -23.59
N THR A 336 -5.59 -4.77 -24.79
CA THR A 336 -4.36 -5.05 -25.56
C THR A 336 -3.13 -4.45 -24.91
N SER A 337 -3.26 -3.24 -24.36
CA SER A 337 -2.11 -2.48 -23.82
C SER A 337 -1.78 -2.83 -22.37
N LEU A 338 -2.76 -3.31 -21.61
CA LEU A 338 -2.66 -3.68 -20.18
C LEU A 338 -3.04 -5.15 -19.96
N ALA A 339 -2.39 -6.04 -20.68
CA ALA A 339 -2.70 -7.47 -20.67
C ALA A 339 -2.64 -8.11 -19.27
N GLN A 340 -1.94 -7.48 -18.33
CA GLN A 340 -1.82 -7.97 -16.95
C GLN A 340 -2.96 -7.50 -16.02
N VAL A 341 -3.79 -6.53 -16.45
CA VAL A 341 -4.90 -5.99 -15.64
C VAL A 341 -6.18 -6.07 -16.46
N ARG A 342 -6.66 -7.30 -16.71
CA ARG A 342 -7.90 -7.54 -17.45
C ARG A 342 -9.13 -7.26 -16.60
N GLY A 343 -10.20 -6.76 -17.24
CA GLY A 343 -11.50 -6.56 -16.61
C GLY A 343 -11.56 -5.30 -15.73
N ILE A 344 -10.79 -4.24 -16.07
CA ILE A 344 -10.88 -2.96 -15.36
C ILE A 344 -12.32 -2.42 -15.45
N PRO A 345 -12.95 -2.04 -14.34
CA PRO A 345 -14.29 -1.46 -14.37
C PRO A 345 -14.35 -0.18 -15.21
N VAL A 346 -15.33 -0.07 -16.08
CA VAL A 346 -15.53 1.08 -16.98
C VAL A 346 -16.82 1.79 -16.63
N VAL A 347 -16.74 3.07 -16.27
CA VAL A 347 -17.89 3.94 -16.00
C VAL A 347 -17.97 5.03 -17.07
N THR A 348 -19.13 5.16 -17.70
CA THR A 348 -19.42 6.20 -18.69
C THR A 348 -20.29 7.29 -18.07
N PHE A 349 -19.90 8.55 -18.21
CA PHE A 349 -20.60 9.68 -17.61
C PHE A 349 -20.29 11.01 -18.35
N SER A 350 -21.08 12.04 -18.02
CA SER A 350 -20.77 13.43 -18.36
C SER A 350 -20.60 14.24 -17.08
N ALA A 351 -19.39 14.70 -16.81
CA ALA A 351 -19.16 15.59 -15.68
C ALA A 351 -19.81 16.97 -15.86
N LEU A 352 -20.12 17.37 -17.10
CA LEU A 352 -20.78 18.64 -17.40
C LEU A 352 -22.27 18.61 -17.03
N THR A 353 -22.95 17.51 -17.35
CA THR A 353 -24.39 17.36 -17.13
C THR A 353 -24.74 16.61 -15.85
N GLY A 354 -23.75 16.01 -15.18
CA GLY A 354 -23.95 15.11 -14.03
C GLY A 354 -24.42 13.70 -14.39
N ALA A 355 -24.81 13.47 -15.64
CA ALA A 355 -25.36 12.20 -16.09
C ALA A 355 -24.38 11.04 -15.89
N GLY A 356 -24.78 10.04 -15.10
CA GLY A 356 -24.00 8.81 -14.85
C GLY A 356 -22.90 8.92 -13.80
N VAL A 357 -22.62 10.08 -13.21
CA VAL A 357 -21.59 10.29 -12.18
C VAL A 357 -21.87 9.45 -10.93
N HIS A 358 -23.13 9.29 -10.54
CA HIS A 358 -23.57 8.46 -9.41
C HIS A 358 -23.07 6.99 -9.47
N ARG A 359 -22.69 6.49 -10.64
CA ARG A 359 -22.14 5.12 -10.81
C ARG A 359 -20.66 5.01 -10.50
N LEU A 360 -19.96 6.15 -10.34
CA LEU A 360 -18.51 6.15 -10.17
C LEU A 360 -18.09 5.63 -8.80
N LEU A 361 -18.67 6.14 -7.71
CA LEU A 361 -18.28 5.73 -6.37
C LEU A 361 -18.62 4.26 -6.07
N PRO A 362 -19.77 3.71 -6.45
CA PRO A 362 -20.03 2.26 -6.36
C PRO A 362 -18.98 1.42 -7.10
N ALA A 363 -18.55 1.86 -8.30
CA ALA A 363 -17.49 1.17 -9.04
C ALA A 363 -16.13 1.25 -8.34
N VAL A 364 -15.81 2.38 -7.70
CA VAL A 364 -14.62 2.58 -6.88
C VAL A 364 -14.62 1.65 -5.67
N ARG A 365 -15.76 1.54 -4.95
CA ARG A 365 -15.92 0.63 -3.79
C ARG A 365 -15.71 -0.81 -4.21
N LYS A 366 -16.35 -1.24 -5.28
CA LYS A 366 -16.22 -2.61 -5.81
C LYS A 366 -14.78 -2.92 -6.22
N ALA A 367 -14.08 -1.97 -6.87
CA ALA A 367 -12.67 -2.13 -7.21
C ALA A 367 -11.78 -2.25 -5.96
N TYR A 368 -12.08 -1.49 -4.90
CA TYR A 368 -11.40 -1.58 -3.61
C TYR A 368 -11.60 -2.93 -2.92
N GLU A 369 -12.84 -3.43 -2.87
CA GLU A 369 -13.16 -4.75 -2.30
C GLU A 369 -12.36 -5.87 -2.98
N VAL A 370 -12.38 -5.88 -4.32
CA VAL A 370 -11.60 -6.85 -5.10
C VAL A 370 -10.11 -6.72 -4.82
N TRP A 371 -9.59 -5.50 -4.75
CA TRP A 371 -8.18 -5.23 -4.48
C TRP A 371 -7.76 -5.62 -3.06
N ASN A 372 -8.69 -5.62 -2.11
CA ASN A 372 -8.47 -5.99 -0.71
C ASN A 372 -8.81 -7.47 -0.42
N SER A 373 -9.22 -8.23 -1.43
CA SER A 373 -9.66 -9.62 -1.24
C SER A 373 -8.54 -10.53 -0.73
N ARG A 374 -8.94 -11.51 0.11
CA ARG A 374 -8.04 -12.56 0.59
C ARG A 374 -8.58 -13.93 0.20
N VAL A 375 -7.66 -14.78 -0.24
CA VAL A 375 -7.92 -16.18 -0.53
C VAL A 375 -7.32 -17.02 0.59
N THR A 376 -8.07 -17.97 1.10
CA THR A 376 -7.55 -18.89 2.13
C THR A 376 -6.45 -19.80 1.56
N THR A 377 -5.47 -20.14 2.38
CA THR A 377 -4.35 -21.00 1.94
C THR A 377 -4.84 -22.35 1.43
N GLY A 378 -5.90 -22.90 2.01
CA GLY A 378 -6.46 -24.18 1.59
C GLY A 378 -7.12 -24.14 0.20
N GLU A 379 -7.94 -23.11 -0.09
CA GLU A 379 -8.56 -22.90 -1.40
C GLU A 379 -7.49 -22.63 -2.47
N LEU A 380 -6.52 -21.79 -2.13
CA LEU A 380 -5.44 -21.42 -3.03
C LEU A 380 -4.61 -22.65 -3.45
N ASN A 381 -4.27 -23.55 -2.52
CA ASN A 381 -3.45 -24.71 -2.87
C ASN A 381 -4.23 -25.79 -3.61
N ARG A 382 -5.53 -26.00 -3.32
CA ARG A 382 -6.39 -26.88 -4.14
C ARG A 382 -6.47 -26.39 -5.59
N TRP A 383 -6.73 -25.09 -5.77
CA TRP A 383 -6.71 -24.47 -7.10
C TRP A 383 -5.34 -24.61 -7.76
N PHE A 384 -4.25 -24.43 -7.00
CA PHE A 384 -2.89 -24.50 -7.54
C PHE A 384 -2.54 -25.91 -8.04
N GLU A 385 -2.92 -26.95 -7.32
CA GLU A 385 -2.77 -28.35 -7.74
C GLU A 385 -3.53 -28.62 -9.05
N GLU A 386 -4.79 -28.17 -9.16
CA GLU A 386 -5.57 -28.26 -10.40
C GLU A 386 -4.90 -27.57 -11.59
N MET A 387 -4.30 -26.38 -11.37
CA MET A 387 -3.59 -25.66 -12.42
C MET A 387 -2.32 -26.38 -12.88
N LEU A 388 -1.60 -27.01 -11.96
CA LEU A 388 -0.43 -27.83 -12.27
C LEU A 388 -0.82 -29.10 -13.05
N ASP A 389 -1.95 -29.72 -12.71
CA ASP A 389 -2.45 -30.90 -13.40
C ASP A 389 -2.92 -30.57 -14.81
N ARG A 390 -3.60 -29.45 -15.01
CA ARG A 390 -4.05 -28.97 -16.33
C ARG A 390 -2.88 -28.60 -17.25
N HIS A 391 -1.86 -27.96 -16.70
CA HIS A 391 -0.71 -27.50 -17.47
C HIS A 391 0.56 -27.55 -16.62
N GLN A 392 1.37 -28.58 -16.84
CA GLN A 392 2.62 -28.75 -16.10
C GLN A 392 3.63 -27.65 -16.44
N PRO A 393 4.43 -27.18 -15.45
CA PRO A 393 5.51 -26.24 -15.70
C PRO A 393 6.48 -26.76 -16.76
N PRO A 394 6.95 -25.90 -17.69
CA PRO A 394 7.89 -26.29 -18.71
C PRO A 394 9.23 -26.74 -18.10
N LEU A 395 9.97 -27.53 -18.85
CA LEU A 395 11.35 -27.85 -18.51
C LEU A 395 12.23 -26.59 -18.70
N VAL A 396 13.09 -26.34 -17.75
CA VAL A 396 14.11 -25.28 -17.83
C VAL A 396 15.48 -25.96 -17.71
N ASP A 397 16.35 -25.71 -18.66
CA ASP A 397 17.65 -26.38 -18.79
C ASP A 397 17.56 -27.93 -18.72
N GLY A 398 16.54 -28.49 -19.36
CA GLY A 398 16.29 -29.93 -19.37
C GLY A 398 15.81 -30.55 -18.05
N ARG A 399 15.51 -29.73 -17.05
CA ARG A 399 15.11 -30.15 -15.70
C ARG A 399 13.70 -29.68 -15.37
N ARG A 400 12.95 -30.52 -14.64
CA ARG A 400 11.61 -30.18 -14.16
C ARG A 400 11.66 -29.19 -13.01
N LEU A 401 10.82 -28.15 -13.07
CA LEU A 401 10.53 -27.28 -11.95
C LEU A 401 9.55 -27.99 -11.01
N LYS A 402 9.90 -28.10 -9.73
CA LYS A 402 9.00 -28.67 -8.71
C LYS A 402 8.37 -27.52 -7.90
N LEU A 403 7.24 -27.05 -8.38
CA LEU A 403 6.39 -26.10 -7.64
C LEU A 403 5.64 -26.88 -6.56
N ARG A 404 5.58 -26.35 -5.32
CA ARG A 404 5.08 -27.09 -4.15
C ARG A 404 3.79 -26.54 -3.60
N TYR A 405 3.76 -25.27 -3.26
CA TYR A 405 2.59 -24.60 -2.70
C TYR A 405 2.65 -23.09 -2.92
N MET A 406 1.50 -22.46 -2.76
CA MET A 406 1.33 -21.02 -2.89
C MET A 406 0.62 -20.45 -1.66
N THR A 407 0.98 -19.24 -1.26
CA THR A 407 0.29 -18.51 -0.19
C THR A 407 0.09 -17.06 -0.58
N GLN A 408 -1.01 -16.45 -0.15
CA GLN A 408 -1.22 -15.01 -0.32
C GLN A 408 -0.54 -14.27 0.82
N VAL A 409 0.54 -13.56 0.51
CA VAL A 409 1.34 -12.82 1.51
C VAL A 409 0.84 -11.39 1.73
N LYS A 410 0.14 -10.81 0.73
CA LYS A 410 -0.38 -9.45 0.77
C LYS A 410 -1.73 -9.37 0.06
N ALA A 411 -2.67 -8.62 0.63
CA ALA A 411 -3.96 -8.36 0.00
C ALA A 411 -3.89 -7.18 -0.97
N ARG A 412 -3.10 -6.16 -0.68
CA ARG A 412 -3.09 -4.86 -1.34
C ARG A 412 -1.74 -4.51 -1.98
N PRO A 413 -1.51 -4.72 -3.27
CA PRO A 413 -2.31 -5.53 -4.19
C PRO A 413 -2.23 -7.02 -3.85
N PRO A 414 -3.16 -7.86 -4.35
CA PRO A 414 -3.10 -9.31 -4.18
C PRO A 414 -1.74 -9.85 -4.64
N THR A 415 -0.95 -10.32 -3.66
CA THR A 415 0.41 -10.80 -3.89
C THR A 415 0.55 -12.21 -3.35
N PHE A 416 0.95 -13.12 -4.22
CA PHE A 416 1.09 -14.53 -3.93
C PHE A 416 2.55 -14.94 -3.95
N LEU A 417 2.97 -15.72 -2.97
CA LEU A 417 4.31 -16.28 -2.88
C LEU A 417 4.25 -17.75 -3.29
N LEU A 418 4.95 -18.09 -4.35
CA LEU A 418 5.05 -19.45 -4.90
C LEU A 418 6.37 -20.08 -4.47
N PHE A 419 6.27 -21.20 -3.80
CA PHE A 419 7.40 -21.98 -3.32
C PHE A 419 7.68 -23.18 -4.23
N GLY A 420 8.95 -23.41 -4.52
CA GLY A 420 9.33 -24.56 -5.29
C GLY A 420 10.84 -24.70 -5.47
N THR A 421 11.28 -25.87 -5.92
CA THR A 421 12.69 -26.09 -6.29
C THR A 421 12.93 -25.41 -7.63
N ARG A 422 13.86 -24.45 -7.69
CA ARG A 422 14.15 -23.61 -8.86
C ARG A 422 12.95 -22.77 -9.33
N ALA A 423 12.09 -22.38 -8.40
CA ALA A 423 10.93 -21.56 -8.73
C ALA A 423 11.33 -20.25 -9.44
N GLU A 424 12.49 -19.70 -9.11
CA GLU A 424 13.02 -18.45 -9.70
C GLU A 424 13.19 -18.56 -11.24
N MET A 425 13.38 -19.78 -11.76
CA MET A 425 13.54 -20.03 -13.20
C MET A 425 12.20 -20.17 -13.94
N LEU A 426 11.06 -19.95 -13.27
CA LEU A 426 9.74 -20.09 -13.87
C LEU A 426 9.54 -19.05 -14.99
N PRO A 427 9.25 -19.47 -16.24
CA PRO A 427 9.07 -18.55 -17.35
C PRO A 427 7.91 -17.59 -17.15
N ASP A 428 8.03 -16.35 -17.64
CA ASP A 428 7.00 -15.32 -17.53
C ASP A 428 5.67 -15.72 -18.20
N ALA A 429 5.72 -16.53 -19.24
CA ALA A 429 4.52 -17.10 -19.87
C ALA A 429 3.71 -17.95 -18.88
N TYR A 430 4.40 -18.76 -18.06
CA TYR A 430 3.75 -19.59 -17.05
C TYR A 430 3.25 -18.77 -15.86
N LYS A 431 3.99 -17.73 -15.44
CA LYS A 431 3.52 -16.78 -14.44
C LYS A 431 2.21 -16.11 -14.90
N ARG A 432 2.15 -15.68 -16.18
CA ARG A 432 0.91 -15.10 -16.75
C ARG A 432 -0.25 -16.10 -16.77
N TYR A 433 0.02 -17.37 -17.07
CA TYR A 433 -0.99 -18.43 -16.98
C TYR A 433 -1.57 -18.52 -15.57
N LEU A 434 -0.73 -18.57 -14.54
CA LEU A 434 -1.16 -18.62 -13.15
C LEU A 434 -1.91 -17.33 -12.73
N VAL A 435 -1.43 -16.15 -13.12
CA VAL A 435 -2.11 -14.86 -12.85
C VAL A 435 -3.51 -14.82 -13.47
N ASN A 436 -3.66 -15.30 -14.70
CA ASN A 436 -4.97 -15.37 -15.35
C ASN A 436 -5.89 -16.36 -14.64
N GLY A 437 -5.39 -17.52 -14.25
CA GLY A 437 -6.15 -18.50 -13.49
C GLY A 437 -6.59 -17.97 -12.12
N LEU A 438 -5.71 -17.28 -11.36
CA LEU A 438 -6.07 -16.61 -10.10
C LEU A 438 -7.19 -15.59 -10.32
N ARG A 439 -7.07 -14.77 -11.38
CA ARG A 439 -8.04 -13.74 -11.73
C ARG A 439 -9.43 -14.31 -12.01
N GLU A 440 -9.48 -15.37 -12.79
CA GLU A 440 -10.74 -16.02 -13.19
C GLU A 440 -11.38 -16.75 -12.02
N THR A 441 -10.62 -17.60 -11.32
CA THR A 441 -11.16 -18.47 -10.26
C THR A 441 -11.56 -17.70 -9.02
N PHE A 442 -10.76 -16.72 -8.60
CA PHE A 442 -11.03 -15.93 -7.40
C PHE A 442 -11.69 -14.58 -7.67
N HIS A 443 -12.23 -14.39 -8.88
CA HIS A 443 -12.99 -13.20 -9.26
C HIS A 443 -12.26 -11.88 -8.97
N MET A 444 -11.02 -11.76 -9.44
CA MET A 444 -10.17 -10.57 -9.25
C MET A 444 -10.00 -9.73 -10.53
N PRO A 445 -11.09 -9.22 -11.16
CA PRO A 445 -10.98 -8.39 -12.36
C PRO A 445 -10.42 -7.01 -12.03
N GLY A 446 -9.64 -6.45 -12.96
CA GLY A 446 -9.22 -5.04 -12.92
C GLY A 446 -8.21 -4.67 -11.85
N VAL A 447 -7.66 -5.65 -11.13
CA VAL A 447 -6.63 -5.38 -10.11
C VAL A 447 -5.30 -6.02 -10.50
N PRO A 448 -4.15 -5.39 -10.16
CA PRO A 448 -2.84 -5.99 -10.35
C PRO A 448 -2.67 -7.20 -9.42
N ILE A 449 -2.29 -8.35 -9.99
CA ILE A 449 -1.96 -9.57 -9.24
C ILE A 449 -0.46 -9.80 -9.37
N ARG A 450 0.23 -10.01 -8.26
CA ARG A 450 1.67 -10.26 -8.22
C ARG A 450 1.98 -11.68 -7.77
N ILE A 451 2.89 -12.37 -8.48
CA ILE A 451 3.44 -13.65 -8.05
C ILE A 451 4.93 -13.45 -7.79
N GLN A 452 5.33 -13.69 -6.55
CA GLN A 452 6.72 -13.75 -6.11
C GLN A 452 7.17 -15.21 -6.05
N LEU A 453 8.41 -15.46 -6.44
CA LEU A 453 8.96 -16.81 -6.51
C LEU A 453 9.98 -17.01 -5.39
N ARG A 454 9.91 -18.14 -4.70
CA ARG A 454 10.91 -18.50 -3.68
C ARG A 454 11.43 -19.91 -3.93
N GLY A 455 12.70 -20.00 -4.29
CA GLY A 455 13.41 -21.27 -4.37
C GLY A 455 13.70 -21.86 -3.00
N THR A 456 13.50 -23.14 -2.83
CA THR A 456 14.07 -23.85 -1.69
C THR A 456 15.51 -24.19 -2.03
N LYS A 457 16.50 -23.55 -1.37
CA LYS A 457 17.89 -24.00 -1.43
C LYS A 457 17.92 -25.46 -0.97
N ASN A 458 18.46 -26.34 -1.81
CA ASN A 458 18.73 -27.71 -1.39
C ASN A 458 19.94 -27.65 -0.44
N PRO A 459 19.82 -27.96 0.86
CA PRO A 459 20.95 -27.92 1.79
C PRO A 459 22.06 -28.92 1.45
N TYR A 460 21.85 -29.77 0.43
CA TYR A 460 22.79 -30.82 -0.03
C TYR A 460 23.33 -30.57 -1.45
N ALA A 461 23.15 -29.39 -2.05
CA ALA A 461 23.58 -29.12 -3.42
C ALA A 461 25.05 -28.67 -3.55
N ASP A 462 25.75 -28.42 -2.44
CA ASP A 462 27.15 -28.02 -2.37
C ASP A 462 28.01 -29.17 -1.78
N LYS A 463 27.90 -30.37 -2.34
CA LYS A 463 28.87 -31.45 -2.16
C LYS A 463 29.27 -32.01 -3.54
#